data_0e9149e4aad3b5bcdca1610f90faee7c
#
_entry.id   0e9149e4aad3b5bcdca1610f90faee7c
#
_cell.length_a   1.000
_cell.length_b   1.000
_cell.length_c   1.000
_cell.angle_alpha   90.00
_cell.angle_beta   90.00
_cell.angle_gamma   90.00
#
_symmetry.space_group_name_H-M   'P 1'
#
loop_
_entity.id
_entity.type
_entity.pdbx_description
1 polymer ?
#
loop_
_entity_poly.entity_id
_entity_poly.type
_entity_poly.pdbx_seq_one_letter_code
_entity_poly.pdbx_strand_id
1 'polypeptide(L)'
;MTSGSQPLRLWAFGDAHVGTDRQYGRSSLAEAISQSEFGGTEGGPPFQWDIAIDVGDMSGAHHALPDDVEGEEVVKQLAALRTHRREDIYSVCGNHDRSGLDEPEAWWWQKWVDPLGQNTEFSGVDSASRRYRVAGSWERYSFRVGNLLFLMMSDRNEPTQQIGRGTLGGNPGGVVSGETFDWWTSMVEDNPDAVIVSVHHYVLKDTTVASGEWEGIRRSATGELVEHYHRPFEQGTPNGASYLYWVDSKPDSAAFESFLAARPGRVALWLAGHTHTHPEDSFGGKTHIEQRWGTWFLNVASLSRHHMPRTTLPVSRLLTFQPGSTQVRVQCYLHTSQYAPQGWYEKSETTLTLERPFLWS
;
A
#
# COMPACT_ATOMS: atom_id res chain seq x y z
N MET A 1 -1.45 -28.71 -5.75
CA MET A 1 -2.62 -28.37 -6.58
C MET A 1 -3.71 -27.94 -5.64
N THR A 2 -3.97 -26.65 -5.49
CA THR A 2 -5.14 -26.15 -4.74
C THR A 2 -6.36 -26.48 -5.58
N SER A 3 -7.30 -27.21 -4.99
CA SER A 3 -8.56 -27.53 -5.69
C SER A 3 -9.24 -26.20 -6.04
N GLY A 4 -9.74 -26.04 -7.25
CA GLY A 4 -10.37 -24.80 -7.77
C GLY A 4 -11.63 -24.35 -7.02
N SER A 5 -11.85 -24.85 -5.80
CA SER A 5 -12.98 -24.51 -4.92
C SER A 5 -12.59 -23.63 -3.72
N GLN A 6 -11.29 -23.51 -3.39
CA GLN A 6 -10.88 -22.74 -2.22
C GLN A 6 -10.82 -21.25 -2.53
N PRO A 7 -11.25 -20.37 -1.60
CA PRO A 7 -11.11 -18.94 -1.75
C PRO A 7 -9.63 -18.53 -1.76
N LEU A 8 -9.31 -17.47 -2.48
CA LEU A 8 -8.04 -16.75 -2.32
C LEU A 8 -8.22 -15.67 -1.25
N ARG A 9 -7.33 -15.69 -0.27
CA ARG A 9 -7.26 -14.68 0.80
C ARG A 9 -6.01 -13.84 0.62
N LEU A 10 -6.20 -12.57 0.39
CA LEU A 10 -5.15 -11.58 0.19
C LEU A 10 -5.10 -10.68 1.43
N TRP A 11 -3.98 -10.70 2.16
CA TRP A 11 -3.72 -9.78 3.24
C TRP A 11 -3.04 -8.53 2.68
N ALA A 12 -3.67 -7.36 2.83
CA ALA A 12 -3.15 -6.08 2.38
C ALA A 12 -2.76 -5.22 3.60
N PHE A 13 -1.52 -4.76 3.62
CA PHE A 13 -0.97 -3.91 4.66
C PHE A 13 0.06 -2.94 4.06
N GLY A 14 0.48 -1.94 4.82
CA GLY A 14 1.54 -1.01 4.48
C GLY A 14 1.89 -0.12 5.65
N ASP A 15 2.77 0.85 5.41
CA ASP A 15 3.10 1.89 6.38
C ASP A 15 3.55 1.29 7.73
N ALA A 16 4.42 0.28 7.65
CA ALA A 16 4.98 -0.40 8.81
C ALA A 16 5.97 0.50 9.59
N HIS A 17 6.65 1.42 8.89
CA HIS A 17 7.56 2.43 9.45
C HIS A 17 8.48 1.87 10.54
N VAL A 18 9.17 0.79 10.24
CA VAL A 18 9.92 -0.02 11.20
C VAL A 18 10.93 0.81 12.00
N GLY A 19 11.64 1.74 11.35
CA GLY A 19 12.61 2.60 12.03
C GLY A 19 11.97 3.53 13.06
N THR A 20 10.84 4.14 12.73
CA THR A 20 10.07 4.98 13.66
C THR A 20 9.51 4.15 14.81
N ASP A 21 8.92 3.00 14.52
CA ASP A 21 8.39 2.10 15.54
C ASP A 21 9.47 1.64 16.52
N ARG A 22 10.65 1.26 16.00
CA ARG A 22 11.80 0.88 16.81
C ARG A 22 12.25 1.99 17.75
N GLN A 23 12.26 3.25 17.31
CA GLN A 23 12.60 4.40 18.17
C GLN A 23 11.65 4.52 19.37
N TYR A 24 10.40 4.09 19.21
CA TYR A 24 9.39 4.05 20.28
C TYR A 24 9.28 2.69 20.97
N GLY A 25 10.22 1.78 20.74
CA GLY A 25 10.23 0.44 21.36
C GLY A 25 9.11 -0.47 20.87
N ARG A 26 8.61 -0.26 19.65
CA ARG A 26 7.54 -1.06 19.03
C ARG A 26 8.09 -1.95 17.91
N SER A 27 7.31 -2.99 17.58
CA SER A 27 7.60 -3.94 16.52
C SER A 27 6.32 -4.30 15.76
N SER A 28 5.58 -3.27 15.31
CA SER A 28 4.22 -3.42 14.76
C SER A 28 4.16 -4.40 13.59
N LEU A 29 5.17 -4.47 12.73
CA LEU A 29 5.23 -5.44 11.64
C LEU A 29 5.28 -6.89 12.16
N ALA A 30 6.20 -7.18 13.10
CA ALA A 30 6.32 -8.52 13.69
C ALA A 30 5.07 -8.90 14.49
N GLU A 31 4.49 -7.94 15.19
CA GLU A 31 3.24 -8.14 15.93
C GLU A 31 2.09 -8.47 14.99
N ALA A 32 1.90 -7.72 13.91
CA ALA A 32 0.85 -7.96 12.92
C ALA A 32 1.00 -9.33 12.24
N ILE A 33 2.22 -9.72 11.89
CA ILE A 33 2.52 -11.04 11.35
C ILE A 33 2.14 -12.13 12.36
N SER A 34 2.62 -12.03 13.60
CA SER A 34 2.32 -13.01 14.65
C SER A 34 0.81 -13.09 14.93
N GLN A 35 0.13 -11.96 14.96
CA GLN A 35 -1.33 -11.90 15.16
C GLN A 35 -2.07 -12.57 14.00
N SER A 36 -1.64 -12.39 12.77
CA SER A 36 -2.25 -13.04 11.62
C SER A 36 -2.18 -14.58 11.74
N GLU A 37 -1.06 -15.11 12.21
CA GLU A 37 -0.81 -16.55 12.25
C GLU A 37 -1.31 -17.22 13.54
N PHE A 38 -1.22 -16.54 14.68
CA PHE A 38 -1.45 -17.14 16.01
C PHE A 38 -2.50 -16.42 16.85
N GLY A 39 -2.98 -15.26 16.39
CA GLY A 39 -3.87 -14.39 17.16
C GLY A 39 -3.10 -13.39 18.02
N GLY A 40 -3.80 -12.36 18.44
CA GLY A 40 -3.25 -11.26 19.21
C GLY A 40 -3.30 -11.50 20.72
N THR A 41 -2.35 -10.91 21.44
CA THR A 41 -2.27 -10.99 22.92
C THR A 41 -3.40 -10.24 23.62
N GLU A 42 -4.09 -9.36 22.91
CA GLU A 42 -5.25 -8.60 23.41
C GLU A 42 -6.60 -9.26 23.00
N GLY A 43 -6.56 -10.50 22.48
CA GLY A 43 -7.73 -11.32 22.18
C GLY A 43 -8.16 -11.35 20.71
N GLY A 44 -7.44 -10.69 19.82
CA GLY A 44 -7.73 -10.77 18.39
C GLY A 44 -7.52 -12.19 17.84
N PRO A 45 -8.46 -12.73 17.02
CA PRO A 45 -8.31 -14.07 16.47
C PRO A 45 -7.24 -14.10 15.37
N PRO A 46 -6.57 -15.25 15.13
CA PRO A 46 -5.75 -15.41 13.95
C PRO A 46 -6.61 -15.42 12.68
N PHE A 47 -5.97 -15.14 11.55
CA PHE A 47 -6.63 -15.23 10.25
C PHE A 47 -5.70 -15.84 9.20
N GLN A 48 -6.28 -16.59 8.30
CA GLN A 48 -5.55 -17.24 7.22
C GLN A 48 -5.44 -16.30 6.02
N TRP A 49 -4.29 -16.31 5.39
CA TRP A 49 -4.05 -15.65 4.12
C TRP A 49 -3.19 -16.53 3.20
N ASP A 50 -3.26 -16.32 1.89
CA ASP A 50 -2.53 -17.11 0.89
C ASP A 50 -1.35 -16.32 0.33
N ILE A 51 -1.53 -14.99 0.18
CA ILE A 51 -0.51 -14.02 -0.20
C ILE A 51 -0.73 -12.73 0.59
N ALA A 52 0.34 -11.96 0.75
CA ALA A 52 0.26 -10.63 1.29
C ALA A 52 0.77 -9.58 0.28
N ILE A 53 0.09 -8.43 0.26
CA ILE A 53 0.51 -7.24 -0.48
C ILE A 53 0.90 -6.17 0.52
N ASP A 54 2.17 -5.79 0.49
CA ASP A 54 2.69 -4.63 1.17
C ASP A 54 2.67 -3.45 0.22
N VAL A 55 1.92 -2.42 0.59
CA VAL A 55 1.73 -1.23 -0.25
C VAL A 55 2.77 -0.14 -0.02
N GLY A 56 3.87 -0.45 0.66
CA GLY A 56 5.01 0.44 0.83
C GLY A 56 5.15 1.04 2.23
N ASP A 57 6.18 1.84 2.41
CA ASP A 57 6.59 2.46 3.66
C ASP A 57 6.94 1.44 4.76
N MET A 58 7.83 0.51 4.41
CA MET A 58 8.51 -0.34 5.39
C MET A 58 9.44 0.47 6.27
N SER A 59 10.17 1.44 5.69
CA SER A 59 11.03 2.37 6.41
C SER A 59 10.22 3.44 7.16
N GLY A 60 10.75 3.91 8.29
CA GLY A 60 10.24 5.08 9.01
C GLY A 60 11.07 6.35 8.78
N ALA A 61 12.08 6.31 7.91
CA ALA A 61 12.99 7.42 7.70
C ALA A 61 12.35 8.58 6.92
N HIS A 62 12.67 9.81 7.34
CA HIS A 62 12.32 11.04 6.62
C HIS A 62 13.41 11.54 5.68
N HIS A 63 14.58 10.94 5.74
CA HIS A 63 15.78 11.27 4.98
C HIS A 63 16.40 9.99 4.44
N ALA A 64 17.37 10.14 3.53
CA ALA A 64 18.18 9.03 3.08
C ALA A 64 18.71 8.22 4.26
N LEU A 65 18.55 6.90 4.19
CA LEU A 65 19.03 5.99 5.23
C LEU A 65 20.57 5.92 5.17
N PRO A 66 21.26 6.26 6.26
CA PRO A 66 22.74 6.33 6.26
C PRO A 66 23.41 4.97 6.37
N ASP A 67 22.68 3.95 6.80
CA ASP A 67 23.18 2.61 7.12
C ASP A 67 22.13 1.53 6.95
N ASP A 68 22.50 0.31 7.28
CA ASP A 68 21.69 -0.89 7.13
C ASP A 68 20.84 -1.24 8.37
N VAL A 69 20.96 -0.51 9.46
CA VAL A 69 20.36 -0.87 10.77
C VAL A 69 18.84 -1.05 10.68
N GLU A 70 18.17 -0.19 9.95
CA GLU A 70 16.72 -0.29 9.78
C GLU A 70 16.33 -1.45 8.85
N GLY A 71 17.15 -1.73 7.83
CA GLY A 71 16.93 -2.87 6.94
C GLY A 71 17.09 -4.21 7.64
N GLU A 72 18.11 -4.33 8.49
CA GLU A 72 18.28 -5.51 9.34
C GLU A 72 17.08 -5.71 10.28
N GLU A 73 16.55 -4.62 10.82
CA GLU A 73 15.35 -4.69 11.68
C GLU A 73 14.09 -5.09 10.87
N VAL A 74 13.94 -4.63 9.63
CA VAL A 74 12.85 -5.09 8.73
C VAL A 74 12.93 -6.60 8.55
N VAL A 75 14.11 -7.13 8.18
CA VAL A 75 14.31 -8.58 7.98
C VAL A 75 14.05 -9.35 9.27
N LYS A 76 14.52 -8.84 10.40
CA LYS A 76 14.30 -9.44 11.73
C LYS A 76 12.81 -9.50 12.08
N GLN A 77 12.04 -8.43 11.81
CA GLN A 77 10.60 -8.42 12.07
C GLN A 77 9.84 -9.35 11.12
N LEU A 78 10.23 -9.42 9.86
CA LEU A 78 9.67 -10.38 8.91
C LEU A 78 10.00 -11.84 9.25
N ALA A 79 11.07 -12.08 10.02
CA ALA A 79 11.36 -13.40 10.58
C ALA A 79 10.35 -13.87 11.66
N ALA A 80 9.32 -13.08 11.98
CA ALA A 80 8.17 -13.51 12.78
C ALA A 80 7.27 -14.52 12.06
N LEU A 81 7.32 -14.59 10.72
CA LEU A 81 6.63 -15.59 9.91
C LEU A 81 6.99 -17.02 10.35
N ARG A 82 5.99 -17.90 10.51
CA ARG A 82 6.15 -19.32 10.88
C ARG A 82 5.41 -20.26 9.96
N THR A 83 4.20 -19.91 9.55
CA THR A 83 3.35 -20.71 8.66
C THR A 83 3.44 -20.24 7.21
N HIS A 84 3.78 -18.98 7.01
CA HIS A 84 4.06 -18.36 5.72
C HIS A 84 5.55 -18.08 5.56
N ARG A 85 5.95 -17.67 4.36
CA ARG A 85 7.32 -17.35 4.02
C ARG A 85 7.44 -15.92 3.52
N ARG A 86 8.65 -15.43 3.51
CA ARG A 86 8.99 -14.12 2.97
C ARG A 86 8.51 -13.93 1.52
N GLU A 87 8.60 -15.03 0.75
CA GLU A 87 8.20 -15.09 -0.66
C GLU A 87 6.69 -15.01 -0.90
N ASP A 88 5.88 -15.19 0.14
CA ASP A 88 4.42 -15.03 0.07
C ASP A 88 4.00 -13.55 0.19
N ILE A 89 4.95 -12.63 0.48
CA ILE A 89 4.76 -11.18 0.56
C ILE A 89 5.30 -10.53 -0.71
N TYR A 90 4.49 -9.66 -1.33
CA TYR A 90 4.81 -8.90 -2.53
C TYR A 90 4.71 -7.41 -2.19
N SER A 91 5.79 -6.64 -2.39
CA SER A 91 5.93 -5.28 -1.88
C SER A 91 6.15 -4.26 -2.99
N VAL A 92 5.62 -3.05 -2.81
CA VAL A 92 6.00 -1.87 -3.59
C VAL A 92 6.75 -0.89 -2.69
N CYS A 93 7.62 -0.08 -3.29
CA CYS A 93 8.34 0.99 -2.60
C CYS A 93 7.38 2.14 -2.28
N GLY A 94 7.38 2.62 -1.04
CA GLY A 94 6.70 3.83 -0.63
C GLY A 94 7.64 5.04 -0.57
N ASN A 95 7.13 6.17 -0.12
CA ASN A 95 7.94 7.40 -0.09
C ASN A 95 8.95 7.46 1.05
N HIS A 96 8.86 6.62 2.04
CA HIS A 96 9.87 6.48 3.10
C HIS A 96 10.94 5.42 2.80
N ASP A 97 10.77 4.57 1.80
CA ASP A 97 11.63 3.42 1.53
C ASP A 97 12.88 3.75 0.72
N ARG A 98 13.19 5.01 0.55
CA ARG A 98 14.19 5.49 -0.39
C ARG A 98 15.41 6.07 0.28
N SER A 99 16.52 5.96 -0.41
CA SER A 99 17.81 6.47 0.04
C SER A 99 17.91 8.00 0.00
N GLY A 100 17.07 8.65 -0.82
CA GLY A 100 17.02 10.10 -0.98
C GLY A 100 16.68 10.52 -2.41
N LEU A 101 16.52 11.84 -2.62
CA LEU A 101 16.20 12.40 -3.94
C LEU A 101 17.29 12.16 -4.99
N ASP A 102 18.55 12.07 -4.55
CA ASP A 102 19.70 11.85 -5.42
C ASP A 102 19.95 10.38 -5.75
N GLU A 103 19.15 9.48 -5.16
CA GLU A 103 19.27 8.03 -5.33
C GLU A 103 17.93 7.44 -5.80
N PRO A 104 17.54 7.63 -7.06
CA PRO A 104 16.27 7.17 -7.59
C PRO A 104 16.13 5.64 -7.60
N GLU A 105 17.24 4.91 -7.48
CA GLU A 105 17.25 3.46 -7.55
C GLU A 105 16.83 2.77 -6.26
N ALA A 106 16.51 3.51 -5.19
CA ALA A 106 16.05 2.98 -3.92
C ALA A 106 16.90 1.81 -3.40
N TRP A 107 18.23 2.00 -3.37
CA TRP A 107 19.21 0.94 -3.08
C TRP A 107 18.94 0.20 -1.77
N TRP A 108 18.52 0.91 -0.73
CA TRP A 108 18.19 0.33 0.57
C TRP A 108 17.00 -0.63 0.47
N TRP A 109 15.94 -0.19 -0.19
CA TRP A 109 14.72 -0.98 -0.37
C TRP A 109 14.97 -2.21 -1.25
N GLN A 110 15.71 -2.05 -2.33
CA GLN A 110 16.11 -3.18 -3.18
C GLN A 110 16.94 -4.22 -2.42
N LYS A 111 17.79 -3.77 -1.50
CA LYS A 111 18.67 -4.65 -0.71
C LYS A 111 17.89 -5.44 0.33
N TRP A 112 17.01 -4.78 1.11
CA TRP A 112 16.41 -5.34 2.31
C TRP A 112 14.97 -5.83 2.14
N VAL A 113 14.16 -5.19 1.29
CA VAL A 113 12.81 -5.63 0.95
C VAL A 113 12.83 -6.59 -0.23
N ASP A 114 13.61 -6.27 -1.25
CA ASP A 114 14.00 -7.13 -2.37
C ASP A 114 12.83 -7.88 -3.02
N PRO A 115 11.92 -7.18 -3.70
CA PRO A 115 10.71 -7.82 -4.25
C PRO A 115 11.01 -8.85 -5.32
N LEU A 116 12.20 -8.77 -5.95
CA LEU A 116 12.62 -9.64 -7.04
C LEU A 116 13.52 -10.79 -6.60
N GLY A 117 14.00 -10.80 -5.36
CA GLY A 117 14.95 -11.81 -4.85
C GLY A 117 16.32 -11.72 -5.52
N GLN A 118 16.81 -10.50 -5.76
CA GLN A 118 18.14 -10.27 -6.36
C GLN A 118 19.24 -10.09 -5.31
N ASN A 119 18.86 -9.86 -4.06
CA ASN A 119 19.72 -9.61 -2.92
C ASN A 119 19.43 -10.58 -1.76
N THR A 120 19.20 -11.84 -2.08
CA THR A 120 18.79 -12.91 -1.14
C THR A 120 19.67 -13.00 0.12
N GLU A 121 20.97 -12.70 -0.01
CA GLU A 121 21.92 -12.72 1.11
C GLU A 121 21.60 -11.70 2.20
N PHE A 122 20.90 -10.61 1.85
CA PHE A 122 20.46 -9.56 2.78
C PHE A 122 19.00 -9.71 3.15
N SER A 123 18.15 -9.82 2.17
CA SER A 123 16.69 -9.85 2.32
C SER A 123 16.14 -11.17 2.82
N GLY A 124 16.82 -12.26 2.53
CA GLY A 124 16.31 -13.62 2.70
C GLY A 124 15.27 -14.04 1.66
N VAL A 125 14.96 -13.21 0.67
CA VAL A 125 13.98 -13.54 -0.39
C VAL A 125 14.64 -14.41 -1.46
N ASP A 126 14.12 -15.61 -1.68
CA ASP A 126 14.49 -16.48 -2.80
C ASP A 126 13.39 -16.45 -3.87
N SER A 127 13.66 -15.78 -4.99
CA SER A 127 12.69 -15.66 -6.09
C SER A 127 12.27 -17.01 -6.68
N ALA A 128 13.12 -18.04 -6.62
CA ALA A 128 12.82 -19.39 -7.10
C ALA A 128 11.78 -20.10 -6.22
N SER A 129 11.69 -19.71 -4.96
CA SER A 129 10.75 -20.23 -3.97
C SER A 129 9.39 -19.51 -3.98
N ARG A 130 9.22 -18.43 -4.76
CA ARG A 130 7.92 -17.75 -4.87
C ARG A 130 6.89 -18.67 -5.52
N ARG A 131 5.74 -18.79 -4.88
CA ARG A 131 4.58 -19.53 -5.40
C ARG A 131 4.07 -18.94 -6.70
N TYR A 132 4.05 -17.61 -6.79
CA TYR A 132 3.67 -16.87 -7.99
C TYR A 132 4.87 -16.05 -8.44
N ARG A 133 5.41 -16.41 -9.61
CA ARG A 133 6.62 -15.79 -10.13
C ARG A 133 6.38 -14.34 -10.51
N VAL A 134 7.32 -13.49 -10.14
CA VAL A 134 7.34 -12.07 -10.53
C VAL A 134 8.08 -11.86 -11.84
N ALA A 135 7.64 -10.88 -12.63
CA ALA A 135 8.28 -10.48 -13.87
C ALA A 135 8.33 -8.96 -13.97
N GLY A 136 9.52 -8.40 -14.14
CA GLY A 136 9.72 -6.95 -14.25
C GLY A 136 10.97 -6.47 -13.54
N SER A 137 10.92 -5.25 -13.03
CA SER A 137 11.98 -4.57 -12.27
C SER A 137 11.49 -4.18 -10.89
N TRP A 138 12.37 -3.58 -10.06
CA TRP A 138 11.97 -3.06 -8.76
C TRP A 138 10.94 -1.91 -8.86
N GLU A 139 10.97 -1.11 -9.92
CA GLU A 139 10.00 -0.04 -10.16
C GLU A 139 8.63 -0.55 -10.53
N ARG A 140 8.60 -1.64 -11.29
CA ARG A 140 7.37 -2.20 -11.83
C ARG A 140 7.52 -3.68 -12.10
N TYR A 141 6.65 -4.45 -11.58
CA TYR A 141 6.59 -5.88 -11.86
C TYR A 141 5.16 -6.39 -11.80
N SER A 142 4.95 -7.56 -12.35
CA SER A 142 3.66 -8.23 -12.31
C SER A 142 3.79 -9.67 -11.88
N PHE A 143 2.69 -10.23 -11.38
CA PHE A 143 2.50 -11.66 -11.15
C PHE A 143 1.03 -12.01 -11.28
N ARG A 144 0.73 -13.32 -11.36
CA ARG A 144 -0.63 -13.81 -11.50
C ARG A 144 -1.01 -14.83 -10.44
N VAL A 145 -2.26 -14.76 -10.01
CA VAL A 145 -2.92 -15.73 -9.14
C VAL A 145 -4.27 -16.09 -9.79
N GLY A 146 -4.36 -17.23 -10.43
CA GLY A 146 -5.50 -17.50 -11.29
C GLY A 146 -5.62 -16.44 -12.39
N ASN A 147 -6.82 -15.89 -12.58
CA ASN A 147 -7.06 -14.79 -13.50
C ASN A 147 -6.82 -13.39 -12.90
N LEU A 148 -6.41 -13.29 -11.62
CA LEU A 148 -5.94 -12.01 -11.07
C LEU A 148 -4.57 -11.67 -11.64
N LEU A 149 -4.43 -10.47 -12.17
CA LEU A 149 -3.16 -9.88 -12.61
C LEU A 149 -2.81 -8.72 -11.70
N PHE A 150 -1.75 -8.88 -10.92
CA PHE A 150 -1.21 -7.83 -10.07
C PHE A 150 -0.21 -6.99 -10.84
N LEU A 151 -0.43 -5.68 -10.85
CA LEU A 151 0.47 -4.68 -11.43
C LEU A 151 1.05 -3.86 -10.29
N MET A 152 2.29 -4.20 -9.91
CA MET A 152 3.00 -3.60 -8.79
C MET A 152 3.83 -2.43 -9.28
N MET A 153 3.55 -1.23 -8.78
CA MET A 153 4.25 0.00 -9.16
C MET A 153 4.85 0.64 -7.91
N SER A 154 6.16 0.78 -7.89
CA SER A 154 6.90 1.43 -6.81
C SER A 154 6.94 2.94 -6.98
N ASP A 155 6.91 3.66 -5.87
CA ASP A 155 7.17 5.10 -5.85
C ASP A 155 8.66 5.37 -6.13
N ARG A 156 8.98 6.38 -6.91
CA ARG A 156 10.35 6.73 -7.29
C ARG A 156 11.00 7.86 -6.52
N ASN A 157 10.25 8.59 -5.71
CA ASN A 157 10.79 9.75 -5.01
C ASN A 157 11.40 10.87 -5.91
N GLU A 158 10.88 11.01 -7.08
CA GLU A 158 11.14 12.16 -7.95
C GLU A 158 9.88 13.02 -8.03
N PRO A 159 9.92 14.25 -8.42
CA PRO A 159 10.94 14.97 -9.14
C PRO A 159 11.96 15.68 -8.24
N THR A 160 13.08 16.07 -8.84
CA THR A 160 14.08 16.93 -8.18
C THR A 160 13.54 18.33 -7.85
N GLN A 161 12.52 18.79 -8.57
CA GLN A 161 11.77 19.99 -8.19
C GLN A 161 10.70 19.58 -7.17
N GLN A 162 10.95 19.92 -5.95
CA GLN A 162 10.02 19.67 -4.85
C GLN A 162 8.86 20.66 -4.91
N ILE A 163 7.70 20.15 -5.27
CA ILE A 163 6.44 20.89 -5.20
C ILE A 163 5.54 20.14 -4.22
N GLY A 164 4.65 20.86 -3.58
CA GLY A 164 3.79 20.25 -2.60
C GLY A 164 4.55 19.95 -1.31
N ARG A 165 4.36 18.77 -0.78
CA ARG A 165 4.96 18.33 0.49
C ARG A 165 6.49 18.43 0.50
N GLY A 166 7.12 18.07 -0.60
CA GLY A 166 8.57 18.13 -0.74
C GLY A 166 9.15 19.55 -0.63
N THR A 167 8.40 20.59 -1.00
CA THR A 167 8.84 21.99 -0.91
C THR A 167 8.90 22.50 0.52
N LEU A 168 7.99 22.05 1.38
CA LEU A 168 7.87 22.51 2.77
C LEU A 168 8.47 21.50 3.77
N GLY A 169 9.11 20.48 3.31
CA GLY A 169 9.66 19.42 4.14
C GLY A 169 8.79 18.14 4.09
N GLY A 170 9.36 17.06 4.50
CA GLY A 170 8.81 15.73 4.35
C GLY A 170 9.32 15.06 3.08
N ASN A 171 9.02 13.78 2.94
CA ASN A 171 9.51 13.00 1.82
C ASN A 171 8.67 13.29 0.57
N PRO A 172 9.27 13.77 -0.52
CA PRO A 172 8.55 13.84 -1.78
C PRO A 172 8.18 12.43 -2.22
N GLY A 173 7.05 12.31 -2.88
CA GLY A 173 6.54 11.01 -3.33
C GLY A 173 5.30 11.17 -4.19
N GLY A 174 4.67 10.07 -4.54
CA GLY A 174 3.56 10.04 -5.47
C GLY A 174 4.04 10.16 -6.90
N VAL A 175 5.12 9.43 -7.26
CA VAL A 175 5.80 9.50 -8.55
C VAL A 175 5.94 8.12 -9.16
N VAL A 176 5.62 8.01 -10.44
CA VAL A 176 6.05 6.90 -11.30
C VAL A 176 6.79 7.43 -12.52
N SER A 177 7.68 6.61 -13.11
CA SER A 177 8.29 6.97 -14.38
C SER A 177 7.29 6.90 -15.54
N GLY A 178 7.53 7.63 -16.61
CA GLY A 178 6.78 7.52 -17.87
C GLY A 178 6.80 6.09 -18.40
N GLU A 179 7.93 5.40 -18.29
CA GLU A 179 8.03 3.98 -18.64
C GLU A 179 7.13 3.09 -17.76
N THR A 180 6.98 3.39 -16.47
CA THR A 180 6.06 2.65 -15.59
C THR A 180 4.62 2.89 -16.00
N PHE A 181 4.25 4.13 -16.33
CA PHE A 181 2.92 4.46 -16.83
C PHE A 181 2.62 3.76 -18.17
N ASP A 182 3.56 3.80 -19.12
CA ASP A 182 3.41 3.14 -20.41
C ASP A 182 3.32 1.61 -20.28
N TRP A 183 4.16 1.03 -19.40
CA TRP A 183 4.07 -0.38 -19.07
C TRP A 183 2.71 -0.75 -18.45
N TRP A 184 2.23 0.04 -17.49
CA TRP A 184 0.96 -0.22 -16.82
C TRP A 184 -0.22 -0.15 -17.81
N THR A 185 -0.24 0.87 -18.66
CA THR A 185 -1.29 1.00 -19.69
C THR A 185 -1.28 -0.17 -20.66
N SER A 186 -0.10 -0.58 -21.14
CA SER A 186 0.06 -1.75 -22.01
C SER A 186 -0.41 -3.03 -21.32
N MET A 187 -0.02 -3.25 -20.06
CA MET A 187 -0.45 -4.42 -19.31
C MET A 187 -1.97 -4.47 -19.12
N VAL A 188 -2.61 -3.33 -18.92
CA VAL A 188 -4.08 -3.25 -18.83
C VAL A 188 -4.72 -3.56 -20.17
N GLU A 189 -4.19 -3.03 -21.28
CA GLU A 189 -4.75 -3.25 -22.63
C GLU A 189 -4.55 -4.67 -23.12
N ASP A 190 -3.37 -5.23 -22.92
CA ASP A 190 -2.99 -6.57 -23.42
C ASP A 190 -3.64 -7.72 -22.64
N ASN A 191 -4.25 -7.43 -21.48
CA ASN A 191 -4.87 -8.45 -20.65
C ASN A 191 -6.38 -8.24 -20.47
N PRO A 192 -7.18 -8.26 -21.57
CA PRO A 192 -8.58 -7.91 -21.54
C PRO A 192 -9.43 -8.83 -20.64
N ASP A 193 -9.02 -10.07 -20.43
CA ASP A 193 -9.78 -11.06 -19.65
C ASP A 193 -9.34 -11.16 -18.18
N ALA A 194 -8.27 -10.48 -17.80
CA ALA A 194 -7.78 -10.51 -16.43
C ALA A 194 -8.63 -9.63 -15.50
N VAL A 195 -8.70 -10.03 -14.23
CA VAL A 195 -9.11 -9.17 -13.13
C VAL A 195 -7.84 -8.43 -12.67
N ILE A 196 -7.71 -7.16 -13.03
CA ILE A 196 -6.50 -6.39 -12.79
C ILE A 196 -6.53 -5.74 -11.42
N VAL A 197 -5.48 -5.97 -10.64
CA VAL A 197 -5.22 -5.34 -9.36
C VAL A 197 -3.98 -4.46 -9.49
N SER A 198 -4.15 -3.16 -9.50
CA SER A 198 -3.05 -2.18 -9.46
C SER A 198 -2.65 -1.93 -8.02
N VAL A 199 -1.35 -1.86 -7.76
CA VAL A 199 -0.80 -1.57 -6.45
C VAL A 199 0.21 -0.44 -6.58
N HIS A 200 0.02 0.61 -5.80
CA HIS A 200 0.95 1.72 -5.64
C HIS A 200 0.80 2.27 -4.24
N HIS A 201 1.85 2.86 -3.68
CA HIS A 201 1.77 3.41 -2.32
C HIS A 201 0.70 4.50 -2.20
N TYR A 202 0.49 5.29 -3.24
CA TYR A 202 -0.53 6.33 -3.29
C TYR A 202 -1.77 5.90 -4.08
N VAL A 203 -2.94 6.37 -3.64
CA VAL A 203 -4.15 6.35 -4.46
C VAL A 203 -4.14 7.48 -5.50
N LEU A 204 -5.14 7.55 -6.36
CA LEU A 204 -5.34 8.67 -7.27
C LEU A 204 -6.11 9.81 -6.58
N LYS A 205 -6.00 11.01 -7.14
CA LYS A 205 -6.65 12.22 -6.63
C LYS A 205 -8.14 12.02 -6.41
N ASP A 206 -8.62 12.44 -5.26
CA ASP A 206 -10.04 12.42 -4.90
C ASP A 206 -10.74 11.06 -4.96
N THR A 207 -9.99 9.96 -4.87
CA THR A 207 -10.56 8.60 -4.95
C THR A 207 -10.93 8.01 -3.59
N THR A 208 -10.20 8.30 -2.52
CA THR A 208 -10.52 7.87 -1.16
C THR A 208 -10.48 9.05 -0.19
N VAL A 209 -10.83 8.83 1.07
CA VAL A 209 -10.60 9.82 2.12
C VAL A 209 -9.12 10.17 2.14
N ALA A 210 -8.83 11.43 2.41
CA ALA A 210 -7.49 11.97 2.53
C ALA A 210 -6.64 11.93 1.23
N SER A 211 -7.24 11.78 0.06
CA SER A 211 -6.57 11.87 -1.24
C SER A 211 -6.90 13.16 -2.01
N GLY A 212 -7.16 14.25 -1.28
CA GLY A 212 -7.50 15.54 -1.88
C GLY A 212 -6.31 16.31 -2.44
N GLU A 213 -6.57 17.47 -2.99
CA GLU A 213 -5.62 18.29 -3.76
C GLU A 213 -4.41 18.78 -2.98
N TRP A 214 -4.52 18.88 -1.65
CA TRP A 214 -3.52 19.53 -0.81
C TRP A 214 -2.72 18.53 0.01
N GLU A 215 -1.79 17.90 -0.60
CA GLU A 215 -0.86 17.00 0.07
C GLU A 215 0.17 17.76 0.91
N GLY A 216 -0.04 17.85 2.21
CA GLY A 216 0.89 18.50 3.14
C GLY A 216 1.02 20.01 3.00
N ILE A 217 0.48 20.62 1.94
CA ILE A 217 0.48 22.06 1.70
C ILE A 217 -0.94 22.58 1.54
N ARG A 218 -1.21 23.69 2.17
CA ARG A 218 -2.50 24.36 2.10
C ARG A 218 -2.34 25.84 1.90
N ARG A 219 -3.22 26.46 1.12
CA ARG A 219 -3.36 27.92 1.10
C ARG A 219 -4.33 28.36 2.18
N SER A 220 -3.92 29.37 2.94
CA SER A 220 -4.80 30.07 3.87
C SER A 220 -5.87 30.87 3.09
N ALA A 221 -6.85 31.39 3.81
CA ALA A 221 -7.86 32.29 3.22
C ALA A 221 -7.23 33.57 2.62
N THR A 222 -6.02 33.93 3.02
CA THR A 222 -5.24 35.06 2.47
C THR A 222 -4.39 34.67 1.27
N GLY A 223 -4.41 33.39 0.85
CA GLY A 223 -3.63 32.89 -0.26
C GLY A 223 -2.19 32.52 0.07
N GLU A 224 -1.76 32.64 1.33
CA GLU A 224 -0.43 32.22 1.77
C GLU A 224 -0.34 30.70 1.86
N LEU A 225 0.84 30.14 1.49
CA LEU A 225 1.12 28.72 1.68
C LEU A 225 1.37 28.46 3.18
N VAL A 226 0.57 27.58 3.75
CA VAL A 226 0.76 27.10 5.11
C VAL A 226 0.94 25.59 5.06
N GLU A 227 1.90 25.09 5.83
CA GLU A 227 2.13 23.69 6.00
C GLU A 227 0.91 23.01 6.61
N HIS A 228 0.51 21.89 6.05
CA HIS A 228 -0.65 21.16 6.51
C HIS A 228 -0.41 19.65 6.41
N TYR A 229 0.40 19.14 7.33
CA TYR A 229 0.59 17.71 7.46
C TYR A 229 -0.70 17.07 7.96
N HIS A 230 -1.06 15.91 7.41
CA HIS A 230 -2.04 14.93 7.91
C HIS A 230 -2.61 15.26 9.31
N ARG A 231 -2.95 16.50 9.57
CA ARG A 231 -3.57 16.85 10.84
C ARG A 231 -5.00 16.37 10.78
N PRO A 232 -5.41 15.50 11.69
CA PRO A 232 -6.82 15.20 11.82
C PRO A 232 -7.55 16.50 12.13
N PHE A 233 -8.61 16.75 11.40
CA PHE A 233 -9.59 17.76 11.85
C PHE A 233 -10.29 17.26 13.10
N GLU A 234 -11.11 18.14 13.69
CA GLU A 234 -11.98 17.77 14.79
C GLU A 234 -12.86 16.53 14.49
N GLN A 235 -13.08 16.23 13.21
CA GLN A 235 -13.79 15.03 12.75
C GLN A 235 -12.89 13.81 12.48
N GLY A 236 -11.61 13.88 12.79
CA GLY A 236 -10.69 12.76 12.60
C GLY A 236 -10.08 12.62 11.21
N THR A 237 -10.54 13.38 10.22
CA THR A 237 -10.05 13.25 8.83
C THR A 237 -8.84 14.13 8.57
N PRO A 238 -7.71 13.59 8.07
CA PRO A 238 -6.57 14.39 7.67
C PRO A 238 -6.93 15.26 6.45
N ASN A 239 -6.54 16.54 6.51
CA ASN A 239 -6.72 17.46 5.40
C ASN A 239 -5.43 17.57 4.57
N GLY A 240 -5.56 17.65 3.26
CA GLY A 240 -4.43 17.83 2.37
C GLY A 240 -3.61 16.57 2.20
N ALA A 241 -4.27 15.46 2.15
CA ALA A 241 -3.64 14.18 1.98
C ALA A 241 -3.17 13.92 0.55
N SER A 242 -2.51 12.83 0.42
CA SER A 242 -1.59 12.49 -0.64
C SER A 242 -2.23 11.64 -1.72
N TYR A 243 -1.87 11.92 -2.95
CA TYR A 243 -2.23 11.12 -4.11
C TYR A 243 -1.02 11.01 -5.06
N LEU A 244 -1.09 10.14 -6.06
CA LEU A 244 -0.08 10.05 -7.09
C LEU A 244 -0.08 11.34 -7.92
N TYR A 245 1.03 12.10 -7.81
CA TYR A 245 1.16 13.44 -8.40
C TYR A 245 1.78 13.44 -9.78
N TRP A 246 2.78 12.57 -9.99
CA TRP A 246 3.75 12.76 -11.04
C TRP A 246 3.86 11.54 -11.93
N VAL A 247 3.94 11.81 -13.24
CA VAL A 247 4.51 10.90 -14.22
C VAL A 247 5.79 11.52 -14.71
N ASP A 248 6.93 10.90 -14.44
CA ASP A 248 8.27 11.52 -14.50
C ASP A 248 8.33 12.81 -13.68
N SER A 249 8.90 13.87 -14.27
CA SER A 249 8.96 15.21 -13.66
C SER A 249 7.78 16.10 -14.03
N LYS A 250 6.70 15.56 -14.58
CA LYS A 250 5.51 16.32 -14.97
C LYS A 250 4.43 16.16 -13.91
N PRO A 251 3.84 17.26 -13.43
CA PRO A 251 2.72 17.19 -12.50
C PRO A 251 1.43 16.76 -13.23
N ASP A 252 1.41 15.50 -13.64
CA ASP A 252 0.33 14.90 -14.43
C ASP A 252 -0.44 13.86 -13.62
N SER A 253 -1.04 14.31 -12.52
CA SER A 253 -1.93 13.48 -11.70
C SER A 253 -3.13 12.94 -12.49
N ALA A 254 -3.46 13.58 -13.61
CA ALA A 254 -4.61 13.22 -14.43
C ALA A 254 -4.32 12.10 -15.43
N ALA A 255 -3.07 11.69 -15.65
CA ALA A 255 -2.73 10.67 -16.66
C ALA A 255 -3.46 9.34 -16.39
N PHE A 256 -3.32 8.80 -15.18
CA PHE A 256 -4.02 7.58 -14.76
C PHE A 256 -5.55 7.75 -14.74
N GLU A 257 -6.02 8.89 -14.25
CA GLU A 257 -7.46 9.20 -14.18
C GLU A 257 -8.09 9.22 -15.57
N SER A 258 -7.43 9.88 -16.52
CA SER A 258 -7.88 9.96 -17.92
C SER A 258 -7.92 8.58 -18.58
N PHE A 259 -6.92 7.73 -18.31
CA PHE A 259 -6.88 6.38 -18.83
C PHE A 259 -8.03 5.53 -18.27
N LEU A 260 -8.26 5.56 -16.95
CA LEU A 260 -9.34 4.81 -16.31
C LEU A 260 -10.73 5.31 -16.72
N ALA A 261 -10.91 6.63 -16.83
CA ALA A 261 -12.17 7.23 -17.28
C ALA A 261 -12.52 6.83 -18.71
N ALA A 262 -11.52 6.71 -19.59
CA ALA A 262 -11.71 6.25 -20.96
C ALA A 262 -11.97 4.73 -21.07
N ARG A 263 -11.65 3.96 -20.03
CA ARG A 263 -11.72 2.49 -19.99
C ARG A 263 -12.33 1.98 -18.67
N PRO A 264 -13.60 2.35 -18.38
CA PRO A 264 -14.22 1.99 -17.11
C PRO A 264 -14.22 0.47 -16.88
N GLY A 265 -13.90 0.05 -15.63
CA GLY A 265 -13.90 -1.35 -15.22
C GLY A 265 -12.74 -2.20 -15.74
N ARG A 266 -11.78 -1.61 -16.48
CA ARG A 266 -10.60 -2.36 -16.95
C ARG A 266 -9.65 -2.71 -15.81
N VAL A 267 -9.52 -1.87 -14.81
CA VAL A 267 -8.84 -2.14 -13.55
C VAL A 267 -9.90 -2.39 -12.49
N ALA A 268 -9.84 -3.55 -11.85
CA ALA A 268 -10.82 -3.94 -10.85
C ALA A 268 -10.56 -3.29 -9.49
N LEU A 269 -9.29 -3.29 -9.06
CA LEU A 269 -8.85 -2.79 -7.76
C LEU A 269 -7.61 -1.92 -7.89
N TRP A 270 -7.51 -0.89 -7.03
CA TRP A 270 -6.32 -0.12 -6.76
C TRP A 270 -6.06 -0.16 -5.25
N LEU A 271 -4.95 -0.80 -4.84
CA LEU A 271 -4.56 -0.91 -3.43
C LEU A 271 -3.48 0.13 -3.11
N ALA A 272 -3.62 0.84 -2.00
CA ALA A 272 -2.66 1.86 -1.55
C ALA A 272 -2.67 2.04 -0.03
N GLY A 273 -1.69 2.82 0.49
CA GLY A 273 -1.52 3.17 1.89
C GLY A 273 -1.34 4.67 2.08
N HIS A 274 -0.21 5.09 2.70
CA HIS A 274 0.29 6.45 2.82
C HIS A 274 -0.48 7.38 3.77
N THR A 275 -1.79 7.37 3.77
CA THR A 275 -2.58 8.42 4.44
C THR A 275 -2.74 8.23 5.95
N HIS A 276 -2.41 7.07 6.48
CA HIS A 276 -2.48 6.70 7.91
C HIS A 276 -3.83 7.06 8.59
N THR A 277 -4.89 7.02 7.84
CA THR A 277 -6.22 7.44 8.31
C THR A 277 -6.82 6.41 9.27
N HIS A 278 -7.69 6.89 10.15
CA HIS A 278 -8.48 6.03 11.03
C HIS A 278 -9.54 5.27 10.20
N PRO A 279 -9.85 4.00 10.51
CA PRO A 279 -10.79 3.20 9.71
C PRO A 279 -12.23 3.76 9.60
N GLU A 280 -12.61 4.70 10.43
CA GLU A 280 -13.90 5.42 10.35
C GLU A 280 -13.80 6.80 9.72
N ASP A 281 -12.60 7.21 9.26
CA ASP A 281 -12.46 8.53 8.65
C ASP A 281 -13.27 8.62 7.36
N SER A 282 -13.96 9.74 7.24
CA SER A 282 -14.70 10.11 6.04
C SER A 282 -14.62 11.63 5.84
N PHE A 283 -14.48 12.05 4.60
CA PHE A 283 -14.45 13.47 4.24
C PHE A 283 -14.96 13.70 2.82
N GLY A 284 -15.79 14.72 2.64
CA GLY A 284 -16.36 15.03 1.33
C GLY A 284 -17.15 13.88 0.71
N GLY A 285 -17.76 13.02 1.55
CA GLY A 285 -18.50 11.83 1.10
C GLY A 285 -17.63 10.64 0.74
N LYS A 286 -16.31 10.71 0.97
CA LYS A 286 -15.35 9.62 0.67
C LYS A 286 -14.94 8.89 1.95
N THR A 287 -14.72 7.59 1.84
CA THR A 287 -14.21 6.68 2.86
C THR A 287 -12.88 6.04 2.40
N HIS A 288 -12.42 5.00 3.06
CA HIS A 288 -11.23 4.24 2.66
C HIS A 288 -11.44 3.37 1.42
N ILE A 289 -12.69 3.10 1.05
CA ILE A 289 -13.04 2.20 -0.04
C ILE A 289 -14.10 2.89 -0.89
N GLU A 290 -13.71 3.29 -2.08
CA GLU A 290 -14.57 4.03 -3.00
C GLU A 290 -14.48 3.46 -4.41
N GLN A 291 -15.55 3.57 -5.17
CA GLN A 291 -15.55 3.17 -6.58
C GLN A 291 -15.57 4.40 -7.50
N ARG A 292 -14.63 4.47 -8.43
CA ARG A 292 -14.58 5.49 -9.46
C ARG A 292 -14.12 4.89 -10.79
N TRP A 293 -14.73 5.27 -11.87
CA TRP A 293 -14.43 4.72 -13.21
C TRP A 293 -14.51 3.18 -13.29
N GLY A 294 -15.39 2.56 -12.50
CA GLY A 294 -15.50 1.11 -12.41
C GLY A 294 -14.34 0.43 -11.67
N THR A 295 -13.39 1.19 -11.13
CA THR A 295 -12.26 0.71 -10.30
C THR A 295 -12.57 0.95 -8.82
N TRP A 296 -12.38 -0.06 -7.98
CA TRP A 296 -12.41 0.08 -6.54
C TRP A 296 -11.05 0.53 -6.01
N PHE A 297 -11.00 1.69 -5.38
CA PHE A 297 -9.84 2.22 -4.68
C PHE A 297 -9.93 1.84 -3.21
N LEU A 298 -8.88 1.23 -2.69
CA LEU A 298 -8.82 0.77 -1.32
C LEU A 298 -7.54 1.27 -0.65
N ASN A 299 -7.71 2.12 0.36
CA ASN A 299 -6.65 2.56 1.25
C ASN A 299 -6.58 1.60 2.45
N VAL A 300 -5.43 0.95 2.65
CA VAL A 300 -5.24 -0.03 3.73
C VAL A 300 -4.95 0.62 5.08
N ALA A 301 -4.70 1.94 5.09
CA ALA A 301 -4.21 2.71 6.23
C ALA A 301 -2.80 2.29 6.67
N SER A 302 -2.49 2.10 7.95
CA SER A 302 -1.13 1.91 8.45
C SER A 302 -1.04 0.76 9.44
N LEU A 303 0.04 -0.02 9.39
CA LEU A 303 0.38 -1.00 10.44
C LEU A 303 0.99 -0.37 11.67
N SER A 304 1.64 0.79 11.53
CA SER A 304 2.32 1.46 12.64
C SER A 304 1.53 2.65 13.17
N ARG A 305 1.92 3.11 14.34
CA ARG A 305 1.41 4.37 14.92
C ARG A 305 2.15 5.58 14.41
N HIS A 306 3.19 5.38 13.62
CA HIS A 306 4.06 6.41 13.07
C HIS A 306 4.26 7.60 14.04
N HIS A 307 4.09 8.85 13.58
CA HIS A 307 4.27 10.05 14.41
C HIS A 307 3.03 10.48 15.20
N MET A 308 1.88 9.89 14.95
CA MET A 308 0.59 10.32 15.49
C MET A 308 -0.09 9.21 16.31
N PRO A 309 0.48 8.81 17.46
CA PRO A 309 0.04 7.62 18.19
C PRO A 309 -1.40 7.69 18.70
N ARG A 310 -2.04 8.86 18.69
CA ARG A 310 -3.44 9.02 19.11
C ARG A 310 -4.43 9.02 17.94
N THR A 311 -3.95 9.22 16.72
CA THR A 311 -4.80 9.38 15.54
C THR A 311 -4.56 8.29 14.50
N THR A 312 -3.39 7.67 14.50
CA THR A 312 -3.09 6.52 13.66
C THR A 312 -3.36 5.23 14.42
N LEU A 313 -4.23 4.41 13.88
CA LEU A 313 -4.59 3.13 14.45
C LEU A 313 -3.99 2.01 13.61
N PRO A 314 -3.19 1.10 14.19
CA PRO A 314 -2.64 -0.03 13.46
C PRO A 314 -3.72 -0.94 12.90
N VAL A 315 -3.83 -0.98 11.58
CA VAL A 315 -4.83 -1.77 10.86
C VAL A 315 -4.27 -2.43 9.62
N SER A 316 -4.93 -3.50 9.17
CA SER A 316 -4.71 -4.11 7.87
C SER A 316 -6.05 -4.58 7.27
N ARG A 317 -6.03 -5.03 6.02
CA ARG A 317 -7.21 -5.51 5.32
C ARG A 317 -7.02 -6.94 4.85
N LEU A 318 -8.09 -7.73 4.94
CA LEU A 318 -8.16 -9.06 4.34
C LEU A 318 -9.21 -9.06 3.24
N LEU A 319 -8.79 -9.33 2.01
CA LEU A 319 -9.65 -9.47 0.85
C LEU A 319 -9.85 -10.95 0.55
N THR A 320 -11.10 -11.39 0.46
CA THR A 320 -11.43 -12.78 0.16
C THR A 320 -12.15 -12.86 -1.18
N PHE A 321 -11.51 -13.54 -2.14
CA PHE A 321 -12.02 -13.82 -3.47
C PHE A 321 -12.57 -15.24 -3.52
N GLN A 322 -13.85 -15.38 -3.79
CA GLN A 322 -14.48 -16.69 -3.98
C GLN A 322 -14.40 -17.11 -5.46
N PRO A 323 -13.95 -18.34 -5.78
CA PRO A 323 -13.92 -18.82 -7.15
C PRO A 323 -15.30 -18.79 -7.80
N GLY A 324 -15.37 -18.26 -9.02
CA GLY A 324 -16.62 -18.10 -9.78
C GLY A 324 -17.48 -16.91 -9.33
N SER A 325 -17.07 -16.15 -8.32
CA SER A 325 -17.81 -14.98 -7.81
C SER A 325 -17.19 -13.67 -8.26
N THR A 326 -18.04 -12.69 -8.52
CA THR A 326 -17.65 -11.28 -8.67
C THR A 326 -17.57 -10.55 -7.32
N GLN A 327 -18.01 -11.18 -6.24
CA GLN A 327 -18.00 -10.57 -4.90
C GLN A 327 -16.66 -10.76 -4.22
N VAL A 328 -16.11 -9.68 -3.67
CA VAL A 328 -14.90 -9.67 -2.86
C VAL A 328 -15.24 -9.11 -1.49
N ARG A 329 -15.12 -9.92 -0.45
CA ARG A 329 -15.28 -9.46 0.93
C ARG A 329 -14.00 -8.75 1.36
N VAL A 330 -14.13 -7.56 1.91
CA VAL A 330 -13.02 -6.77 2.47
C VAL A 330 -13.26 -6.58 3.96
N GLN A 331 -12.38 -7.11 4.76
CA GLN A 331 -12.44 -7.03 6.21
C GLN A 331 -11.33 -6.12 6.75
N CYS A 332 -11.57 -5.45 7.87
CA CYS A 332 -10.61 -4.64 8.60
C CYS A 332 -10.19 -5.38 9.87
N TYR A 333 -8.87 -5.49 10.11
CA TYR A 333 -8.33 -6.06 11.32
C TYR A 333 -7.62 -4.97 12.13
N LEU A 334 -8.03 -4.77 13.39
CA LEU A 334 -7.37 -3.87 14.33
C LEU A 334 -6.26 -4.65 15.04
N HIS A 335 -5.02 -4.14 14.94
CA HIS A 335 -3.85 -4.77 15.55
C HIS A 335 -3.66 -4.39 17.02
N THR A 336 -4.48 -3.50 17.55
CA THR A 336 -4.48 -3.08 18.98
C THR A 336 -5.91 -2.89 19.48
N SER A 337 -6.09 -2.98 20.81
CA SER A 337 -7.38 -2.72 21.46
C SER A 337 -7.60 -1.27 21.87
N GLN A 338 -6.80 -0.32 21.38
CA GLN A 338 -6.86 1.08 21.81
C GLN A 338 -8.17 1.80 21.48
N TYR A 339 -8.84 1.37 20.43
CA TYR A 339 -10.07 2.01 19.94
C TYR A 339 -11.29 1.11 20.09
N ALA A 340 -11.13 -0.16 19.72
CA ALA A 340 -12.14 -1.20 19.82
C ALA A 340 -11.41 -2.53 20.15
N PRO A 341 -12.09 -3.60 20.52
CA PRO A 341 -11.42 -4.88 20.73
C PRO A 341 -10.51 -5.25 19.55
N GLN A 342 -9.30 -5.73 19.86
CA GLN A 342 -8.36 -6.23 18.85
C GLN A 342 -9.02 -7.32 18.01
N GLY A 343 -8.82 -7.28 16.69
CA GLY A 343 -9.38 -8.25 15.76
C GLY A 343 -10.27 -7.64 14.71
N TRP A 344 -11.28 -8.36 14.27
CA TRP A 344 -12.15 -7.91 13.18
C TRP A 344 -13.02 -6.72 13.58
N TYR A 345 -12.96 -5.69 12.75
CA TYR A 345 -13.73 -4.47 12.92
C TYR A 345 -14.86 -4.40 11.91
N GLU A 346 -16.03 -4.92 12.27
CA GLU A 346 -17.18 -5.11 11.39
C GLU A 346 -17.70 -3.80 10.75
N LYS A 347 -17.58 -2.66 11.45
CA LYS A 347 -18.03 -1.36 10.92
C LYS A 347 -17.26 -0.91 9.67
N SER A 348 -16.04 -1.43 9.46
CA SER A 348 -15.24 -1.16 8.27
C SER A 348 -15.16 -2.37 7.33
N GLU A 349 -16.06 -3.33 7.49
CA GLU A 349 -16.20 -4.45 6.56
C GLU A 349 -17.14 -4.06 5.41
N THR A 350 -16.81 -4.49 4.20
CA THR A 350 -17.64 -4.28 3.02
C THR A 350 -17.48 -5.42 2.02
N THR A 351 -18.39 -5.49 1.05
CA THR A 351 -18.29 -6.40 -0.09
C THR A 351 -18.28 -5.59 -1.38
N LEU A 352 -17.23 -5.78 -2.17
CA LEU A 352 -17.05 -5.15 -3.47
C LEU A 352 -17.65 -6.06 -4.54
N THR A 353 -18.21 -5.45 -5.59
CA THR A 353 -18.63 -6.19 -6.79
C THR A 353 -17.70 -5.83 -7.94
N LEU A 354 -16.99 -6.83 -8.45
CA LEU A 354 -16.12 -6.71 -9.62
C LEU A 354 -16.89 -6.94 -10.91
N GLU A 355 -16.36 -6.45 -12.02
CA GLU A 355 -16.92 -6.68 -13.36
C GLU A 355 -16.78 -8.15 -13.82
N ARG A 356 -15.76 -8.85 -13.29
CA ARG A 356 -15.46 -10.24 -13.65
C ARG A 356 -15.25 -11.10 -12.42
N PRO A 357 -15.65 -12.39 -12.49
CA PRO A 357 -15.42 -13.31 -11.39
C PRO A 357 -13.94 -13.66 -11.23
N PHE A 358 -13.55 -13.95 -10.00
CA PHE A 358 -12.28 -14.60 -9.74
C PHE A 358 -12.34 -16.07 -10.19
N LEU A 359 -11.32 -16.52 -10.94
CA LEU A 359 -11.19 -17.90 -11.40
C LEU A 359 -9.79 -18.41 -11.10
N TRP A 360 -9.71 -19.63 -10.58
CA TRP A 360 -8.44 -20.37 -10.63
C TRP A 360 -8.22 -20.82 -12.07
N SER A 361 -7.01 -20.62 -12.60
CA SER A 361 -6.61 -21.09 -13.93
C SER A 361 -6.32 -22.59 -13.94
#